data_2cd731670709ba813ceb2e6b1ada94ec
#
_entry.id   2cd731670709ba813ceb2e6b1ada94ec
#
_cell.length_a   1.000
_cell.length_b   1.000
_cell.length_c   1.000
_cell.angle_alpha   90.00
_cell.angle_beta   90.00
_cell.angle_gamma   90.00
#
_symmetry.space_group_name_H-M   'P 1'
#
loop_
_entity.id
_entity.type
_entity.pdbx_description
1 polymer ?
#
loop_
_entity_poly.entity_id
_entity_poly.type
_entity_poly.pdbx_seq_one_letter_code
_entity_poly.pdbx_strand_id
1 'polypeptide(L)'
;GVQTCALPICAHIATLLLTFLYRFMPELISSGHVYIAMPPLYKAMPKKGEEEYLYDDKALERYRRAHKPGSFTLQRYKGLGEMDAEQLWETTLNPETRMMKRVEIEDARLASSVTEILMGSDVPPRKKFIYEHAQDAELDI
;
A
#
# COMPACT_ATOMS: atom_id res chain seq x y z
N GLY A 1 1.92 1.90 -25.44
CA GLY A 1 2.68 2.36 -24.29
C GLY A 1 2.60 1.32 -23.19
N VAL A 2 3.74 0.81 -22.79
CA VAL A 2 3.82 -0.10 -21.62
C VAL A 2 3.53 0.77 -20.39
N GLN A 3 2.33 0.70 -19.87
CA GLN A 3 2.02 1.25 -18.56
C GLN A 3 2.69 0.36 -17.52
N THR A 4 3.91 0.70 -17.15
CA THR A 4 4.52 0.14 -15.97
C THR A 4 3.74 0.65 -14.77
N CYS A 5 2.95 -0.23 -14.19
CA CYS A 5 2.22 0.07 -12.97
C CYS A 5 3.22 0.44 -11.87
N ALA A 6 3.15 1.66 -11.36
CA ALA A 6 4.05 2.13 -10.31
C ALA A 6 3.84 1.38 -8.97
N LEU A 7 2.66 0.79 -8.76
CA LEU A 7 2.35 0.02 -7.55
C LEU A 7 3.27 -1.18 -7.31
N PRO A 8 3.59 -2.06 -8.30
CA PRO A 8 4.54 -3.15 -8.08
C PRO A 8 5.94 -2.65 -7.72
N ILE A 9 6.38 -1.55 -8.32
CA ILE A 9 7.70 -0.95 -8.03
C ILE A 9 7.72 -0.38 -6.61
N CYS A 10 6.68 0.36 -6.21
CA CYS A 10 6.57 0.91 -4.86
C CYS A 10 6.46 -0.20 -3.80
N ALA A 11 5.67 -1.24 -4.05
CA ALA A 11 5.56 -2.39 -3.15
C ALA A 11 6.88 -3.15 -3.03
N HIS A 12 7.60 -3.35 -4.13
CA HIS A 12 8.91 -4.00 -4.13
C HIS A 12 9.95 -3.19 -3.34
N ILE A 13 10.02 -1.88 -3.56
CA ILE A 13 10.93 -0.99 -2.80
C ILE A 13 10.58 -1.01 -1.31
N ALA A 14 9.30 -0.91 -0.96
CA ALA A 14 8.85 -0.99 0.43
C ALA A 14 9.23 -2.32 1.07
N THR A 15 9.06 -3.45 0.36
CA THR A 15 9.45 -4.78 0.83
C THR A 15 10.96 -4.88 1.05
N LEU A 16 11.79 -4.34 0.16
CA LEU A 16 13.24 -4.32 0.32
C LEU A 16 13.67 -3.48 1.52
N LEU A 17 13.08 -2.30 1.70
CA LEU A 17 13.37 -1.43 2.84
C LEU A 17 12.92 -2.06 4.17
N LEU A 18 11.74 -2.66 4.23
CA LEU A 18 11.26 -3.38 5.41
C LEU A 18 12.15 -4.57 5.74
N THR A 19 12.60 -5.32 4.74
CA THR A 19 13.54 -6.44 4.91
C THR A 19 14.87 -5.94 5.44
N PHE A 20 15.37 -4.82 4.92
CA PHE A 20 16.60 -4.20 5.41
C PHE A 20 16.45 -3.78 6.88
N LEU A 21 15.40 -3.06 7.22
CA LEU A 21 15.13 -2.63 8.61
C LEU A 21 14.97 -3.83 9.54
N TYR A 22 14.25 -4.86 9.10
CA TYR A 22 14.05 -6.08 9.88
C TYR A 22 15.37 -6.81 10.17
N ARG A 23 16.26 -6.93 9.19
CA ARG A 23 17.53 -7.66 9.34
C ARG A 23 18.63 -6.88 10.06
N PHE A 24 18.70 -5.58 9.85
CA PHE A 24 19.82 -4.77 10.32
C PHE A 24 19.47 -3.81 11.46
N MET A 25 18.18 -3.47 11.59
CA MET A 25 17.69 -2.50 12.58
C MET A 25 16.35 -2.94 13.21
N PRO A 26 16.23 -4.19 13.71
CA PRO A 26 14.97 -4.71 14.24
C PRO A 26 14.43 -3.89 15.42
N GLU A 27 15.33 -3.24 16.16
CA GLU A 27 14.98 -2.39 17.30
C GLU A 27 14.11 -1.17 16.88
N LEU A 28 14.29 -0.64 15.67
CA LEU A 28 13.45 0.44 15.17
C LEU A 28 11.99 -0.01 14.97
N ILE A 29 11.78 -1.25 14.56
CA ILE A 29 10.45 -1.81 14.39
C ILE A 29 9.84 -2.10 15.78
N SER A 30 10.57 -2.79 16.66
CA SER A 30 10.08 -3.17 17.97
C SER A 30 9.80 -1.97 18.88
N SER A 31 10.55 -0.89 18.74
CA SER A 31 10.32 0.38 19.45
C SER A 31 9.24 1.26 18.81
N GLY A 32 8.63 0.81 17.69
CA GLY A 32 7.50 1.50 17.07
C GLY A 32 7.86 2.75 16.27
N HIS A 33 9.06 2.81 15.69
CA HIS A 33 9.53 3.94 14.89
C HIS A 33 9.35 3.75 13.38
N VAL A 34 8.86 2.59 12.94
CA VAL A 34 8.68 2.30 11.51
C VAL A 34 7.21 2.34 11.15
N TYR A 35 6.87 3.14 10.13
CA TYR A 35 5.52 3.34 9.64
C TYR A 35 5.48 3.28 8.12
N ILE A 36 4.36 2.81 7.58
CA ILE A 36 4.04 2.86 6.16
C ILE A 36 2.99 3.94 5.95
N ALA A 37 3.26 4.92 5.09
CA ALA A 37 2.26 5.90 4.69
C ALA A 37 1.18 5.23 3.84
N MET A 38 -0.07 5.59 4.09
CA MET A 38 -1.25 5.04 3.42
C MET A 38 -1.91 6.14 2.59
N PRO A 39 -1.47 6.35 1.33
CA PRO A 39 -2.12 7.30 0.44
C PRO A 39 -3.52 6.81 0.03
N PRO A 40 -4.42 7.70 -0.41
CA PRO A 40 -5.71 7.30 -0.93
C PRO A 40 -5.58 6.50 -2.22
N LEU A 41 -6.46 5.54 -2.41
CA LEU A 41 -6.55 4.75 -3.65
C LEU A 41 -7.35 5.47 -4.74
N TYR A 42 -8.32 6.30 -4.33
CA TYR A 42 -9.20 7.00 -5.25
C TYR A 42 -9.43 8.44 -4.83
N LYS A 43 -9.72 9.28 -5.82
CA LYS A 43 -10.24 10.63 -5.66
C LYS A 43 -11.60 10.70 -6.33
N ALA A 44 -12.63 11.02 -5.58
CA ALA A 44 -13.97 11.25 -6.09
C ALA A 44 -14.18 12.74 -6.36
N MET A 45 -14.57 13.08 -7.58
CA MET A 45 -14.81 14.45 -8.03
C MET A 45 -16.28 14.58 -8.40
N PRO A 46 -17.15 15.03 -7.47
CA PRO A 46 -18.57 15.24 -7.77
C PRO A 46 -18.74 16.46 -8.67
N LYS A 47 -19.80 16.46 -9.50
CA LYS A 47 -20.15 17.63 -10.36
C LYS A 47 -20.55 18.85 -9.55
N LYS A 48 -20.99 18.65 -8.31
CA LYS A 48 -21.33 19.69 -7.34
C LYS A 48 -20.88 19.22 -5.95
N GLY A 49 -20.11 20.04 -5.24
CA GLY A 49 -19.56 19.73 -3.95
C GLY A 49 -18.03 19.64 -3.97
N GLU A 50 -17.47 19.23 -2.85
CA GLU A 50 -16.03 19.11 -2.67
C GLU A 50 -15.52 17.75 -3.11
N GLU A 51 -14.26 17.69 -3.51
CA GLU A 51 -13.56 16.46 -3.84
C GLU A 51 -13.30 15.66 -2.58
N GLU A 52 -13.36 14.33 -2.67
CA GLU A 52 -13.17 13.43 -1.54
C GLU A 52 -12.12 12.36 -1.86
N TYR A 53 -11.17 12.17 -0.94
CA TYR A 53 -10.20 11.10 -1.02
C TYR A 53 -10.72 9.82 -0.37
N LEU A 54 -10.63 8.70 -1.09
CA LEU A 54 -11.10 7.40 -0.65
C LEU A 54 -9.91 6.46 -0.51
N TYR A 55 -9.72 5.93 0.68
CA TYR A 55 -8.50 5.21 1.06
C TYR A 55 -8.57 3.69 0.83
N ASP A 56 -9.78 3.15 0.69
CA ASP A 56 -9.99 1.73 0.44
C ASP A 56 -11.23 1.48 -0.46
N ASP A 57 -11.38 0.24 -0.93
CA ASP A 57 -12.51 -0.16 -1.76
C ASP A 57 -13.85 -0.10 -1.02
N LYS A 58 -13.84 -0.28 0.31
CA LYS A 58 -15.04 -0.15 1.13
C LYS A 58 -15.52 1.30 1.18
N ALA A 59 -14.60 2.25 1.25
CA ALA A 59 -14.92 3.68 1.14
C ALA A 59 -15.49 4.00 -0.24
N LEU A 60 -14.91 3.46 -1.31
CA LEU A 60 -15.42 3.61 -2.67
C LEU A 60 -16.85 3.05 -2.82
N GLU A 61 -17.11 1.86 -2.30
CA GLU A 61 -18.46 1.29 -2.34
C GLU A 61 -19.47 2.12 -1.55
N ARG A 62 -19.10 2.61 -0.36
CA ARG A 62 -19.96 3.50 0.43
C ARG A 62 -20.28 4.78 -0.35
N TYR A 63 -19.26 5.37 -0.98
CA TYR A 63 -19.42 6.57 -1.78
C TYR A 63 -20.35 6.33 -2.98
N ARG A 64 -20.17 5.21 -3.69
CA ARG A 64 -21.04 4.82 -4.82
C ARG A 64 -22.49 4.60 -4.43
N ARG A 65 -22.75 4.07 -3.23
CA ARG A 65 -24.12 3.88 -2.71
C ARG A 65 -24.78 5.21 -2.32
N ALA A 66 -24.00 6.17 -1.85
CA ALA A 66 -24.48 7.48 -1.41
C ALA A 66 -24.75 8.44 -2.59
N HIS A 67 -24.12 8.20 -3.75
CA HIS A 67 -24.18 9.11 -4.90
C HIS A 67 -24.79 8.44 -6.13
N LYS A 68 -25.59 9.20 -6.89
CA LYS A 68 -26.21 8.68 -8.11
C LYS A 68 -25.15 8.38 -9.18
N PRO A 69 -25.29 7.29 -9.95
CA PRO A 69 -24.42 7.03 -11.10
C PRO A 69 -24.37 8.22 -12.05
N GLY A 70 -23.15 8.61 -12.46
CA GLY A 70 -22.93 9.75 -13.36
C GLY A 70 -22.94 11.13 -12.70
N SER A 71 -23.14 11.24 -11.37
CA SER A 71 -23.03 12.50 -10.63
C SER A 71 -21.61 12.88 -10.23
N PHE A 72 -20.65 11.99 -10.38
CA PHE A 72 -19.24 12.17 -10.05
C PHE A 72 -18.32 11.45 -11.04
N THR A 73 -17.08 11.84 -11.07
CA THR A 73 -15.98 11.12 -11.72
C THR A 73 -15.02 10.57 -10.67
N LEU A 74 -14.38 9.44 -11.00
CA LEU A 74 -13.40 8.81 -10.12
C LEU A 74 -12.04 8.82 -10.82
N GLN A 75 -11.04 9.24 -10.09
CA GLN A 75 -9.64 9.04 -10.43
C GLN A 75 -9.07 7.94 -9.52
N ARG A 76 -8.48 6.90 -10.11
CA ARG A 76 -7.73 5.87 -9.37
C ARG A 76 -6.27 6.23 -9.39
N TYR A 77 -5.62 6.26 -8.23
CA TYR A 77 -4.18 6.43 -8.13
C TYR A 77 -3.49 5.08 -8.19
N LYS A 78 -2.58 4.93 -9.13
CA LYS A 78 -1.73 3.73 -9.28
C LYS A 78 -0.36 3.90 -8.62
N GLY A 79 -0.05 5.09 -8.14
CA GLY A 79 1.20 5.41 -7.43
C GLY A 79 1.27 6.88 -7.08
N LEU A 80 2.20 7.22 -6.18
CA LEU A 80 2.39 8.59 -5.69
C LEU A 80 2.81 9.58 -6.79
N GLY A 81 3.42 9.10 -7.89
CA GLY A 81 3.80 9.94 -9.02
C GLY A 81 2.63 10.48 -9.86
N GLU A 82 1.41 10.03 -9.60
CA GLU A 82 0.19 10.57 -10.24
C GLU A 82 -0.43 11.72 -9.45
N MET A 83 0.10 12.01 -8.26
CA MET A 83 -0.33 13.10 -7.40
C MET A 83 0.52 14.33 -7.67
N ASP A 84 -0.11 15.50 -7.72
CA ASP A 84 0.61 16.77 -7.66
C ASP A 84 1.15 17.04 -6.24
N ALA A 85 1.96 18.08 -6.09
CA ALA A 85 2.64 18.37 -4.82
C ALA A 85 1.64 18.69 -3.67
N GLU A 86 0.53 19.34 -3.99
CA GLU A 86 -0.49 19.70 -3.01
C GLU A 86 -1.27 18.47 -2.54
N GLN A 87 -1.70 17.62 -3.47
CA GLN A 87 -2.35 16.34 -3.16
C GLN A 87 -1.44 15.42 -2.33
N LEU A 88 -0.16 15.34 -2.70
CA LEU A 88 0.82 14.54 -1.96
C LEU A 88 1.03 15.08 -0.54
N TRP A 89 1.07 16.40 -0.39
CA TRP A 89 1.16 17.02 0.92
C TRP A 89 -0.05 16.68 1.78
N GLU A 90 -1.25 16.98 1.31
CA GLU A 90 -2.49 16.80 2.07
C GLU A 90 -2.75 15.36 2.48
N THR A 91 -2.46 14.39 1.59
CA THR A 91 -2.84 13.00 1.81
C THR A 91 -1.77 12.14 2.45
N THR A 92 -0.48 12.53 2.32
CA THR A 92 0.64 11.63 2.64
C THR A 92 1.69 12.26 3.55
N LEU A 93 1.98 13.56 3.39
CA LEU A 93 3.08 14.20 4.12
C LEU A 93 2.62 15.02 5.32
N ASN A 94 1.46 15.68 5.25
CA ASN A 94 0.95 16.53 6.32
C ASN A 94 0.69 15.71 7.60
N PRO A 95 1.36 16.03 8.73
CA PRO A 95 1.20 15.29 9.99
C PRO A 95 -0.24 15.28 10.53
N GLU A 96 -1.05 16.28 10.18
CA GLU A 96 -2.42 16.43 10.71
C GLU A 96 -3.44 15.55 9.94
N THR A 97 -3.18 15.28 8.66
CA THR A 97 -4.15 14.62 7.78
C THR A 97 -3.69 13.26 7.26
N ARG A 98 -2.39 13.00 7.26
CA ARG A 98 -1.82 11.75 6.75
C ARG A 98 -2.27 10.53 7.53
N MET A 99 -2.52 9.44 6.83
CA MET A 99 -2.74 8.14 7.42
C MET A 99 -1.46 7.31 7.38
N MET A 100 -1.12 6.69 8.51
CA MET A 100 0.07 5.85 8.63
C MET A 100 -0.27 4.54 9.35
N LYS A 101 0.29 3.44 8.86
CA LYS A 101 0.20 2.13 9.50
C LYS A 101 1.53 1.81 10.16
N ARG A 102 1.53 1.55 11.48
CA ARG A 102 2.72 1.10 12.20
C ARG A 102 3.08 -0.31 11.76
N VAL A 103 4.37 -0.54 11.55
CA VAL A 103 4.91 -1.88 11.28
C VAL A 103 5.18 -2.56 12.60
N GLU A 104 4.65 -3.78 12.77
CA GLU A 104 4.82 -4.61 13.96
C GLU A 104 5.31 -5.99 13.56
N ILE A 105 6.08 -6.62 14.45
CA ILE A 105 6.52 -8.00 14.30
C ILE A 105 5.80 -8.78 15.39
N GLU A 106 4.74 -9.50 15.01
CA GLU A 106 3.94 -10.31 15.92
C GLU A 106 4.69 -11.59 16.29
N ASP A 107 5.35 -12.24 15.32
CA ASP A 107 6.17 -13.43 15.51
C ASP A 107 7.50 -13.28 14.78
N ALA A 108 8.57 -13.09 15.56
CA ALA A 108 9.91 -12.90 15.03
C ALA A 108 10.45 -14.15 14.31
N ARG A 109 10.07 -15.36 14.71
CA ARG A 109 10.52 -16.60 14.07
C ARG A 109 9.84 -16.77 12.71
N LEU A 110 8.52 -16.55 12.67
CA LEU A 110 7.74 -16.60 11.44
C LEU A 110 8.22 -15.53 10.46
N ALA A 111 8.39 -14.29 10.91
CA ALA A 111 8.90 -13.20 10.08
C ALA A 111 10.29 -13.51 9.52
N SER A 112 11.19 -14.10 10.32
CA SER A 112 12.51 -14.52 9.86
C SER A 112 12.43 -15.61 8.79
N SER A 113 11.64 -16.64 9.04
CA SER A 113 11.45 -17.76 8.10
C SER A 113 10.86 -17.29 6.77
N VAL A 114 9.79 -16.49 6.81
CA VAL A 114 9.15 -15.97 5.59
C VAL A 114 10.10 -15.05 4.83
N THR A 115 10.85 -14.20 5.53
CA THR A 115 11.85 -13.32 4.91
C THR A 115 12.94 -14.13 4.22
N GLU A 116 13.43 -15.20 4.84
CA GLU A 116 14.44 -16.08 4.25
C GLU A 116 13.93 -16.83 3.02
N ILE A 117 12.70 -17.34 3.07
CA ILE A 117 12.04 -18.01 1.94
C ILE A 117 11.85 -17.05 0.75
N LEU A 118 11.32 -15.86 1.01
CA LEU A 118 10.93 -14.92 -0.05
C LEU A 118 12.09 -14.09 -0.58
N MET A 119 13.05 -13.72 0.26
CA MET A 119 14.15 -12.81 -0.05
C MET A 119 15.52 -13.50 -0.07
N GLY A 120 15.59 -14.78 0.27
CA GLY A 120 16.81 -15.59 0.19
C GLY A 120 17.19 -15.93 -1.24
N SER A 121 18.31 -16.63 -1.43
CA SER A 121 18.82 -17.05 -2.74
C SER A 121 18.11 -18.29 -3.30
N ASP A 122 17.46 -19.09 -2.45
CA ASP A 122 16.89 -20.36 -2.81
C ASP A 122 15.54 -20.21 -3.52
N VAL A 123 15.48 -20.68 -4.77
CA VAL A 123 14.25 -20.58 -5.61
C VAL A 123 13.19 -21.63 -5.25
N PRO A 124 13.51 -22.92 -4.99
CA PRO A 124 12.51 -23.95 -4.76
C PRO A 124 11.57 -23.67 -3.57
N PRO A 125 12.06 -23.26 -2.37
CA PRO A 125 11.19 -22.92 -1.24
C PRO A 125 10.28 -21.73 -1.54
N ARG A 126 10.79 -20.72 -2.25
CA ARG A 126 10.00 -19.55 -2.67
C ARG A 126 8.88 -19.95 -3.63
N LYS A 127 9.18 -20.77 -4.63
CA LYS A 127 8.19 -21.26 -5.58
C LYS A 127 7.09 -22.04 -4.87
N LYS A 128 7.45 -22.93 -3.94
CA LYS A 128 6.49 -23.68 -3.13
C LYS A 128 5.59 -22.76 -2.32
N PHE A 129 6.17 -21.81 -1.60
CA PHE A 129 5.43 -20.82 -0.80
C PHE A 129 4.41 -20.04 -1.64
N ILE A 130 4.82 -19.55 -2.83
CA ILE A 130 3.95 -18.82 -3.74
C ILE A 130 2.75 -19.68 -4.19
N TYR A 131 2.98 -20.95 -4.51
CA TYR A 131 1.89 -21.86 -4.91
C TYR A 131 0.92 -22.15 -3.76
N GLU A 132 1.43 -22.32 -2.53
CA GLU A 132 0.62 -22.64 -1.37
C GLU A 132 -0.26 -21.44 -0.92
N HIS A 133 0.22 -20.20 -1.15
CA HIS A 133 -0.47 -18.98 -0.73
C HIS A 133 -1.04 -18.17 -1.91
N ALA A 134 -1.14 -18.78 -3.10
CA ALA A 134 -1.62 -18.07 -4.29
C ALA A 134 -3.09 -17.60 -4.17
N GLN A 135 -3.89 -18.30 -3.37
CA GLN A 135 -5.30 -17.95 -3.15
C GLN A 135 -5.47 -16.78 -2.17
N ASP A 136 -4.45 -16.53 -1.34
CA ASP A 136 -4.48 -15.46 -0.34
C ASP A 136 -3.91 -14.14 -0.92
N ALA A 137 -3.39 -14.18 -2.13
CA ALA A 137 -2.78 -13.03 -2.79
C ALA A 137 -3.85 -12.09 -3.35
N GLU A 138 -3.84 -10.85 -2.91
CA GLU A 138 -4.58 -9.77 -3.56
C GLU A 138 -3.84 -9.39 -4.86
N LEU A 139 -4.42 -9.77 -5.99
CA LEU A 139 -3.88 -9.43 -7.30
C LEU A 139 -4.54 -8.14 -7.80
N ASP A 140 -3.72 -7.16 -8.13
CA ASP A 140 -4.16 -5.95 -8.81
C ASP A 140 -4.28 -6.23 -10.32
N ILE A 141 -5.44 -6.76 -10.72
CA ILE A 141 -5.76 -7.12 -12.10
C ILE A 141 -6.49 -5.97 -12.78
#